data_007f87108028852e8e2f201cda389f1a
#
_entry.id   007f87108028852e8e2f201cda389f1a
#
_cell.length_a   1.000
_cell.length_b   1.000
_cell.length_c   1.000
_cell.angle_alpha   90.00
_cell.angle_beta   90.00
_cell.angle_gamma   90.00
#
_symmetry.space_group_name_H-M   'P 1'
#
loop_
_entity.id
_entity.type
_entity.pdbx_description
1 polymer ?
#
loop_
_entity_poly.entity_id
_entity_poly.type
_entity_poly.pdbx_seq_one_letter_code
_entity_poly.pdbx_strand_id
1 'polypeptide(L)'
;YTMNRTRNAIRDMLSVENETVWHPLKNRIGSPLEKIPAKSLKSGDIIVVHSGEKICADGEIVSGHAVINQSSITGEFEPVSRKTGGRVFAGTLVVEGTITCKVESAGENTAVSKIIKMVEDAGGKKAEVQNYADKFSSALVPLNIVLAGLVYALTRDMNRALNMLIID
;
A
#
# COMPACT_ATOMS: atom_id res chain seq x y z
N TYR A 1 -11.99 -2.41 14.06
CA TYR A 1 -12.90 -2.16 12.91
C TYR A 1 -12.56 -0.88 12.13
N THR A 2 -12.03 0.15 12.77
CA THR A 2 -11.70 1.46 12.16
C THR A 2 -10.43 1.45 11.31
N MET A 3 -9.43 0.66 11.65
CA MET A 3 -8.11 0.63 10.99
C MET A 3 -8.16 0.11 9.55
N ASN A 4 -9.06 -0.83 9.25
CA ASN A 4 -9.23 -1.35 7.89
C ASN A 4 -9.93 -0.35 6.93
N ARG A 5 -10.81 0.50 7.44
CA ARG A 5 -11.48 1.54 6.63
C ARG A 5 -10.51 2.63 6.18
N THR A 6 -9.61 3.07 7.07
CA THR A 6 -8.60 4.08 6.73
C THR A 6 -7.57 3.54 5.73
N ARG A 7 -7.16 2.28 5.86
CA ARG A 7 -6.27 1.59 4.90
C ARG A 7 -6.89 1.49 3.52
N ASN A 8 -8.14 1.05 3.43
CA ASN A 8 -8.84 0.94 2.15
C ASN A 8 -9.02 2.31 1.49
N ALA A 9 -9.34 3.36 2.26
CA ALA A 9 -9.47 4.71 1.73
C ALA A 9 -8.15 5.26 1.17
N ILE A 10 -7.01 5.01 1.83
CA ILE A 10 -5.69 5.39 1.33
C ILE A 10 -5.34 4.59 0.07
N ARG A 11 -5.63 3.30 0.05
CA ARG A 11 -5.43 2.44 -1.11
C ARG A 11 -6.26 2.91 -2.31
N ASP A 12 -7.54 3.22 -2.10
CA ASP A 12 -8.44 3.69 -3.16
C ASP A 12 -8.03 5.07 -3.70
N MET A 13 -7.50 5.96 -2.85
CA MET A 13 -7.00 7.26 -3.29
C MET A 13 -5.70 7.18 -4.11
N LEU A 14 -4.83 6.22 -3.79
CA LEU A 14 -3.52 6.06 -4.43
C LEU A 14 -3.54 5.03 -5.55
N SER A 15 -4.54 4.13 -5.60
CA SER A 15 -4.60 3.11 -6.62
C SER A 15 -4.98 3.71 -7.97
N VAL A 16 -4.19 3.36 -8.96
CA VAL A 16 -4.46 3.64 -10.39
C VAL A 16 -4.98 2.41 -11.13
N GLU A 17 -5.29 1.34 -10.40
CA GLU A 17 -5.64 0.04 -10.99
C GLU A 17 -6.92 0.06 -11.84
N ASN A 18 -7.87 0.91 -11.50
CA ASN A 18 -9.14 1.03 -12.23
C ASN A 18 -9.15 2.16 -13.26
N GLU A 19 -8.03 2.86 -13.40
CA GLU A 19 -7.88 3.94 -14.38
C GLU A 19 -7.66 3.39 -15.79
N THR A 20 -8.00 4.20 -16.78
CA THR A 20 -7.65 3.95 -18.17
C THR A 20 -6.59 4.95 -18.63
N VAL A 21 -5.74 4.52 -19.53
CA VAL A 21 -4.64 5.32 -20.05
C VAL A 21 -4.61 5.30 -21.56
N TRP A 22 -4.20 6.40 -22.16
CA TRP A 22 -4.00 6.48 -23.59
C TRP A 22 -2.71 5.80 -24.00
N HIS A 23 -2.84 4.79 -24.84
CA HIS A 23 -1.73 4.00 -25.36
C HIS A 23 -1.68 4.13 -26.88
N PRO A 24 -0.53 4.44 -27.49
CA PRO A 24 -0.41 4.48 -28.93
C PRO A 24 -0.47 3.06 -29.53
N LEU A 25 -1.27 2.89 -30.57
CA LEU A 25 -1.30 1.65 -31.32
C LEU A 25 0.12 1.25 -31.77
N LYS A 26 0.44 -0.04 -31.64
CA LYS A 26 1.78 -0.59 -31.91
C LYS A 26 2.90 -0.02 -31.03
N ASN A 27 2.55 0.55 -29.87
CA ASN A 27 3.53 1.12 -28.93
C ASN A 27 4.50 2.13 -29.59
N ARG A 28 4.01 2.96 -30.50
CA ARG A 28 4.83 3.89 -31.30
C ARG A 28 4.30 5.30 -31.20
N ILE A 29 5.20 6.24 -30.89
CA ILE A 29 4.88 7.67 -30.81
C ILE A 29 4.32 8.17 -32.15
N GLY A 30 3.23 8.94 -32.09
CA GLY A 30 2.55 9.48 -33.28
C GLY A 30 1.54 8.51 -33.91
N SER A 31 1.38 7.31 -33.39
CA SER A 31 0.30 6.40 -33.80
C SER A 31 -1.03 6.83 -33.18
N PRO A 32 -2.18 6.43 -33.78
CA PRO A 32 -3.49 6.64 -33.17
C PRO A 32 -3.52 6.11 -31.74
N LEU A 33 -4.22 6.79 -30.85
CA LEU A 33 -4.34 6.45 -29.44
C LEU A 33 -5.57 5.60 -29.19
N GLU A 34 -5.43 4.62 -28.33
CA GLU A 34 -6.54 3.84 -27.76
C GLU A 34 -6.52 3.91 -26.24
N LYS A 35 -7.66 3.77 -25.60
CA LYS A 35 -7.75 3.66 -24.15
C LYS A 35 -7.61 2.21 -23.73
N ILE A 36 -6.61 1.93 -22.89
CA ILE A 36 -6.40 0.62 -22.31
C ILE A 36 -6.49 0.70 -20.78
N PRO A 37 -6.86 -0.38 -20.09
CA PRO A 37 -6.80 -0.42 -18.64
C PRO A 37 -5.36 -0.29 -18.16
N ALA A 38 -5.12 0.50 -17.11
CA ALA A 38 -3.78 0.67 -16.52
C ALA A 38 -3.15 -0.66 -16.07
N LYS A 39 -3.98 -1.64 -15.70
CA LYS A 39 -3.55 -3.01 -15.35
C LYS A 39 -2.83 -3.75 -16.47
N SER A 40 -3.09 -3.40 -17.72
CA SER A 40 -2.46 -4.06 -18.88
C SER A 40 -1.09 -3.50 -19.24
N LEU A 41 -0.68 -2.38 -18.62
CA LEU A 41 0.60 -1.73 -18.87
C LEU A 41 1.78 -2.62 -18.45
N LYS A 42 2.80 -2.60 -19.30
CA LYS A 42 4.07 -3.30 -19.10
C LYS A 42 5.24 -2.32 -19.17
N SER A 43 6.36 -2.71 -18.59
CA SER A 43 7.61 -1.97 -18.77
C SER A 43 7.98 -1.92 -20.26
N GLY A 44 8.34 -0.72 -20.74
CA GLY A 44 8.63 -0.41 -22.13
C GLY A 44 7.44 0.10 -22.94
N ASP A 45 6.24 0.08 -22.41
CA ASP A 45 5.06 0.66 -23.07
C ASP A 45 5.16 2.18 -23.13
N ILE A 46 4.53 2.75 -24.14
CA ILE A 46 4.41 4.20 -24.29
C ILE A 46 2.98 4.60 -23.90
N ILE A 47 2.85 5.61 -23.08
CA ILE A 47 1.57 6.18 -22.67
C ILE A 47 1.54 7.69 -22.95
N VAL A 48 0.34 8.18 -23.20
CA VAL A 48 0.10 9.63 -23.35
C VAL A 48 -0.82 10.05 -22.21
N VAL A 49 -0.45 11.12 -21.51
CA VAL A 49 -1.22 11.67 -20.40
C VAL A 49 -1.51 13.13 -20.67
N HIS A 50 -2.78 13.49 -20.61
CA HIS A 50 -3.27 14.83 -20.85
C HIS A 50 -3.55 15.58 -19.55
N SER A 51 -3.74 16.88 -19.67
CA SER A 51 -4.20 17.71 -18.55
C SER A 51 -5.48 17.16 -17.91
N GLY A 52 -5.51 17.09 -16.57
CA GLY A 52 -6.60 16.52 -15.79
C GLY A 52 -6.55 15.02 -15.60
N GLU A 53 -5.58 14.32 -16.21
CA GLU A 53 -5.44 12.86 -16.08
C GLU A 53 -4.37 12.47 -15.06
N LYS A 54 -4.58 11.33 -14.40
CA LYS A 54 -3.59 10.72 -13.51
C LYS A 54 -2.56 9.94 -14.31
N ILE A 55 -1.32 10.01 -13.88
CA ILE A 55 -0.24 9.17 -14.39
C ILE A 55 -0.37 7.78 -13.77
N CYS A 56 -0.50 6.75 -14.61
CA CYS A 56 -0.82 5.39 -14.17
C CYS A 56 0.39 4.48 -14.00
N ALA A 57 1.60 4.97 -14.30
CA ALA A 57 2.83 4.19 -14.21
C ALA A 57 4.02 5.09 -13.88
N ASP A 58 5.08 4.51 -13.31
CA ASP A 58 6.36 5.20 -13.19
C ASP A 58 7.09 5.13 -14.54
N GLY A 59 7.74 6.20 -14.92
CA GLY A 59 8.47 6.25 -16.18
C GLY A 59 9.21 7.55 -16.44
N GLU A 60 9.70 7.66 -17.67
CA GLU A 60 10.42 8.83 -18.16
C GLU A 60 9.63 9.51 -19.28
N ILE A 61 9.63 10.83 -19.28
CA ILE A 61 9.01 11.65 -20.35
C ILE A 61 9.89 11.56 -21.58
N VAL A 62 9.37 10.98 -22.64
CA VAL A 62 10.07 10.90 -23.95
C VAL A 62 9.72 12.03 -24.88
N SER A 63 8.58 12.70 -24.67
CA SER A 63 8.14 13.86 -25.45
C SER A 63 7.14 14.71 -24.69
N GLY A 64 7.13 16.01 -24.94
CA GLY A 64 6.19 16.94 -24.34
C GLY A 64 6.70 17.59 -23.05
N HIS A 65 5.82 18.38 -22.44
CA HIS A 65 6.04 19.01 -21.14
C HIS A 65 4.70 19.11 -20.40
N ALA A 66 4.76 19.09 -19.08
CA ALA A 66 3.58 19.27 -18.24
C ALA A 66 3.94 19.84 -16.88
N VAL A 67 2.95 20.45 -16.27
CA VAL A 67 2.94 20.80 -14.84
C VAL A 67 2.24 19.67 -14.09
N ILE A 68 2.92 19.07 -13.14
CA ILE A 68 2.48 17.86 -12.45
C ILE A 68 2.33 18.14 -10.96
N ASN A 69 1.17 17.83 -10.42
CA ASN A 69 0.93 17.82 -8.98
C ASN A 69 1.35 16.47 -8.41
N GLN A 70 2.34 16.50 -7.52
CA GLN A 70 2.92 15.31 -6.86
C GLN A 70 2.50 15.20 -5.38
N SER A 71 1.53 16.00 -4.94
CA SER A 71 1.11 16.06 -3.52
C SER A 71 0.64 14.71 -2.96
N SER A 72 0.10 13.85 -3.79
CA SER A 72 -0.29 12.47 -3.40
C SER A 72 0.89 11.60 -2.95
N ILE A 73 2.12 11.95 -3.34
CA ILE A 73 3.33 11.18 -3.03
C ILE A 73 4.25 11.94 -2.07
N THR A 74 4.51 13.21 -2.37
CA THR A 74 5.46 14.04 -1.61
C THR A 74 4.80 14.78 -0.45
N GLY A 75 3.48 14.97 -0.49
CA GLY A 75 2.74 15.85 0.42
C GLY A 75 2.89 17.34 0.12
N GLU A 76 3.69 17.71 -0.87
CA GLU A 76 3.88 19.10 -1.30
C GLU A 76 2.84 19.49 -2.34
N PHE A 77 2.12 20.58 -2.09
CA PHE A 77 1.03 21.04 -2.97
C PHE A 77 1.53 21.88 -4.16
N GLU A 78 2.80 22.25 -4.20
CA GLU A 78 3.35 23.03 -5.28
C GLU A 78 3.57 22.16 -6.53
N PRO A 79 2.86 22.44 -7.66
CA PRO A 79 3.05 21.67 -8.88
C PRO A 79 4.43 21.89 -9.49
N VAL A 80 5.02 20.84 -10.02
CA VAL A 80 6.38 20.86 -10.60
C VAL A 80 6.31 20.76 -12.11
N SER A 81 7.05 21.62 -12.80
CA SER A 81 7.21 21.51 -14.25
C SER A 81 8.16 20.37 -14.61
N ARG A 82 7.73 19.50 -15.52
CA ARG A 82 8.49 18.39 -16.05
C ARG A 82 8.52 18.44 -17.58
N LYS A 83 9.66 18.08 -18.15
CA LYS A 83 9.90 18.04 -19.59
C LYS A 83 10.59 16.74 -19.98
N THR A 84 10.79 16.53 -21.26
CA THR A 84 11.52 15.39 -21.81
C THR A 84 12.80 15.06 -21.02
N GLY A 85 13.00 13.80 -20.68
CA GLY A 85 14.05 13.31 -19.79
C GLY A 85 13.68 13.36 -18.29
N GLY A 86 12.55 13.97 -17.94
CA GLY A 86 12.07 14.02 -16.56
C GLY A 86 11.37 12.73 -16.16
N ARG A 87 11.52 12.36 -14.89
CA ARG A 87 10.81 11.21 -14.31
C ARG A 87 9.42 11.60 -13.84
N VAL A 88 8.49 10.66 -13.99
CA VAL A 88 7.12 10.76 -13.50
C VAL A 88 6.77 9.54 -12.68
N PHE A 89 5.82 9.68 -11.77
CA PHE A 89 5.42 8.64 -10.84
C PHE A 89 3.92 8.37 -10.91
N ALA A 90 3.55 7.12 -10.77
CA ALA A 90 2.16 6.69 -10.68
C ALA A 90 1.42 7.39 -9.53
N GLY A 91 0.16 7.74 -9.74
CA GLY A 91 -0.67 8.41 -8.74
C GLY A 91 -0.53 9.93 -8.72
N THR A 92 0.34 10.54 -9.54
CA THR A 92 0.44 11.99 -9.71
C THR A 92 -0.53 12.49 -10.77
N LEU A 93 -0.90 13.77 -10.72
CA LEU A 93 -1.89 14.40 -11.60
C LEU A 93 -1.22 15.39 -12.54
N VAL A 94 -1.48 15.29 -13.82
CA VAL A 94 -1.12 16.32 -14.81
C VAL A 94 -2.10 17.49 -14.69
N VAL A 95 -1.61 18.63 -14.25
CA VAL A 95 -2.42 19.85 -14.08
C VAL A 95 -2.55 20.57 -15.41
N GLU A 96 -1.45 20.71 -16.15
CA GLU A 96 -1.40 21.43 -17.41
C GLU A 96 -0.39 20.75 -18.36
N GLY A 97 -0.70 20.79 -19.66
CA GLY A 97 0.16 20.24 -20.70
C GLY A 97 -0.20 18.81 -21.10
N THR A 98 0.67 18.22 -21.89
CA THR A 98 0.55 16.81 -22.34
C THR A 98 1.94 16.22 -22.43
N ILE A 99 2.07 15.02 -21.92
CA ILE A 99 3.34 14.27 -21.94
C ILE A 99 3.13 12.89 -22.55
N THR A 100 4.17 12.44 -23.24
CA THR A 100 4.32 11.06 -23.66
C THR A 100 5.41 10.44 -22.82
N CYS A 101 5.08 9.35 -22.12
CA CYS A 101 5.99 8.70 -21.18
C CYS A 101 6.29 7.27 -21.64
N LYS A 102 7.51 6.84 -21.44
CA LYS A 102 7.91 5.43 -21.52
C LYS A 102 7.81 4.82 -20.12
N VAL A 103 7.02 3.78 -19.98
CA VAL A 103 6.79 3.08 -18.73
C VAL A 103 8.04 2.33 -18.30
N GLU A 104 8.49 2.58 -17.08
CA GLU A 104 9.56 1.80 -16.42
C GLU A 104 8.95 0.74 -15.50
N SER A 105 7.93 1.12 -14.71
CA SER A 105 7.25 0.24 -13.77
C SER A 105 5.75 0.52 -13.76
N ALA A 106 4.93 -0.53 -13.75
CA ALA A 106 3.47 -0.43 -13.71
C ALA A 106 2.87 -1.36 -12.65
N GLY A 107 1.63 -1.07 -12.24
CA GLY A 107 0.88 -1.88 -11.28
C GLY A 107 1.58 -1.99 -9.92
N GLU A 108 1.75 -3.20 -9.42
CA GLU A 108 2.39 -3.47 -8.12
C GLU A 108 3.87 -3.10 -8.04
N ASN A 109 4.53 -2.91 -9.17
CA ASN A 109 5.95 -2.58 -9.24
C ASN A 109 6.24 -1.07 -9.13
N THR A 110 5.22 -0.23 -9.12
CA THR A 110 5.38 1.23 -8.96
C THR A 110 5.93 1.58 -7.58
N ALA A 111 6.56 2.75 -7.48
CA ALA A 111 7.12 3.27 -6.23
C ALA A 111 6.04 3.37 -5.14
N VAL A 112 4.85 3.87 -5.50
CA VAL A 112 3.71 4.01 -4.58
C VAL A 112 3.21 2.65 -4.10
N SER A 113 3.03 1.68 -5.00
CA SER A 113 2.58 0.33 -4.64
C SER A 113 3.55 -0.35 -3.67
N LYS A 114 4.86 -0.17 -3.87
CA LYS A 114 5.89 -0.70 -2.97
C LYS A 114 5.80 -0.06 -1.57
N ILE A 115 5.58 1.25 -1.49
CA ILE A 115 5.41 1.95 -0.21
C ILE A 115 4.17 1.44 0.53
N ILE A 116 3.03 1.32 -0.16
CA ILE A 116 1.80 0.78 0.42
C ILE A 116 2.05 -0.62 0.99
N LYS A 117 2.69 -1.50 0.22
CA LYS A 117 3.01 -2.86 0.64
C LYS A 117 3.94 -2.89 1.87
N MET A 118 4.96 -2.04 1.91
CA MET A 118 5.84 -1.92 3.09
C MET A 118 5.07 -1.49 4.36
N VAL A 119 4.12 -0.56 4.23
CA VAL A 119 3.28 -0.11 5.34
C VAL A 119 2.31 -1.22 5.79
N GLU A 120 1.75 -1.97 4.85
CA GLU A 120 0.89 -3.13 5.14
C GLU A 120 1.65 -4.23 5.86
N ASP A 121 2.84 -4.58 5.40
CA ASP A 121 3.71 -5.60 6.00
C ASP A 121 4.18 -5.20 7.42
N ALA A 122 4.52 -3.93 7.61
CA ALA A 122 4.90 -3.42 8.92
C ALA A 122 3.73 -3.44 9.94
N GLY A 123 2.51 -3.16 9.45
CA GLY A 123 1.30 -3.23 10.28
C GLY A 123 0.84 -4.66 10.57
N GLY A 124 1.06 -5.60 9.65
CA GLY A 124 0.69 -7.00 9.79
C GLY A 124 1.48 -7.74 10.86
N LYS A 125 2.79 -7.52 10.93
CA LYS A 125 3.66 -8.15 11.94
C LYS A 125 3.27 -7.82 13.38
N LYS A 126 2.76 -6.62 13.63
CA LYS A 126 2.32 -6.21 14.97
C LYS A 126 1.06 -6.95 15.44
N ALA A 127 0.17 -7.31 14.51
CA ALA A 127 -1.05 -8.07 14.80
C ALA A 127 -0.76 -9.57 15.07
N GLU A 128 0.24 -10.16 14.42
CA GLU A 128 0.65 -11.53 14.68
C GLU A 128 1.24 -11.71 16.08
N VAL A 129 2.12 -10.81 16.50
CA VAL A 129 2.74 -10.87 17.84
C VAL A 129 1.68 -10.72 18.95
N GLN A 130 0.69 -9.86 18.78
CA GLN A 130 -0.43 -9.74 19.73
C GLN A 130 -1.28 -11.02 19.78
N ASN A 131 -1.55 -11.65 18.65
CA ASN A 131 -2.29 -12.92 18.61
C ASN A 131 -1.55 -14.07 19.30
N TYR A 132 -0.23 -14.13 19.26
CA TYR A 132 0.56 -15.11 20.00
C TYR A 132 0.53 -14.84 21.50
N ALA A 133 0.65 -13.59 21.93
CA ALA A 133 0.56 -13.20 23.32
C ALA A 133 -0.82 -13.52 23.93
N ASP A 134 -1.89 -13.21 23.20
CA ASP A 134 -3.27 -13.49 23.63
C ASP A 134 -3.54 -15.00 23.71
N LYS A 135 -3.05 -15.80 22.76
CA LYS A 135 -3.16 -17.26 22.80
C LYS A 135 -2.38 -17.88 23.96
N PHE A 136 -1.20 -17.35 24.25
CA PHE A 136 -0.39 -17.81 25.35
C PHE A 136 -1.05 -17.49 26.69
N SER A 137 -1.52 -16.27 26.88
CA SER A 137 -2.26 -15.85 28.09
C SER A 137 -3.55 -16.67 28.27
N SER A 138 -4.30 -16.91 27.18
CA SER A 138 -5.54 -17.69 27.25
C SER A 138 -5.33 -19.17 27.62
N ALA A 139 -4.15 -19.72 27.37
CA ALA A 139 -3.79 -21.08 27.76
C ALA A 139 -3.22 -21.15 29.20
N LEU A 140 -2.54 -20.10 29.66
CA LEU A 140 -1.92 -20.03 30.98
C LEU A 140 -2.95 -19.96 32.12
N VAL A 141 -4.01 -19.16 31.93
CA VAL A 141 -5.06 -18.98 32.94
C VAL A 141 -5.73 -20.32 33.34
N PRO A 142 -6.26 -21.13 32.40
CA PRO A 142 -6.86 -22.42 32.78
C PRO A 142 -5.85 -23.42 33.37
N LEU A 143 -4.59 -23.38 32.91
CA LEU A 143 -3.54 -24.24 33.44
C LEU A 143 -3.25 -23.89 34.90
N ASN A 144 -3.18 -22.65 35.29
CA ASN A 144 -2.96 -22.19 36.65
C ASN A 144 -4.14 -22.57 37.57
N ILE A 145 -5.36 -22.48 37.07
CA ILE A 145 -6.55 -22.93 37.84
C ILE A 145 -6.50 -24.44 38.10
N VAL A 146 -6.12 -25.25 37.13
CA VAL A 146 -5.97 -26.71 37.30
C VAL A 146 -4.87 -27.04 38.30
N LEU A 147 -3.72 -26.34 38.23
CA LEU A 147 -2.61 -26.53 39.15
C LEU A 147 -2.99 -26.14 40.59
N ALA A 148 -3.68 -25.00 40.77
CA ALA A 148 -4.17 -24.57 42.08
C ALA A 148 -5.16 -25.58 42.67
N GLY A 149 -6.06 -26.16 41.85
CA GLY A 149 -6.97 -27.23 42.24
C GLY A 149 -6.26 -28.50 42.67
N LEU A 150 -5.19 -28.88 41.98
CA LEU A 150 -4.37 -30.04 42.27
C LEU A 150 -3.59 -29.85 43.60
N VAL A 151 -3.03 -28.68 43.83
CA VAL A 151 -2.36 -28.33 45.09
C VAL A 151 -3.35 -28.35 46.24
N TYR A 152 -4.57 -27.86 46.06
CA TYR A 152 -5.62 -27.92 47.07
C TYR A 152 -6.03 -29.36 47.40
N ALA A 153 -6.18 -30.20 46.37
CA ALA A 153 -6.55 -31.65 46.56
C ALA A 153 -5.46 -32.41 47.34
N LEU A 154 -4.18 -32.09 47.11
CA LEU A 154 -3.07 -32.76 47.77
C LEU A 154 -2.79 -32.25 49.18
N THR A 155 -2.88 -30.94 49.40
CA THR A 155 -2.49 -30.32 50.66
C THR A 155 -3.64 -30.04 51.61
N ARG A 156 -4.87 -29.98 51.10
CA ARG A 156 -6.09 -29.53 51.80
C ARG A 156 -5.94 -28.18 52.49
N ASP A 157 -4.99 -27.36 52.01
CA ASP A 157 -4.68 -26.06 52.57
C ASP A 157 -5.05 -24.97 51.55
N MET A 158 -6.12 -24.22 51.84
CA MET A 158 -6.68 -23.17 50.97
C MET A 158 -5.69 -22.03 50.77
N ASN A 159 -4.88 -21.69 51.76
CA ASN A 159 -3.94 -20.59 51.68
C ASN A 159 -2.80 -20.85 50.66
N ARG A 160 -2.36 -22.11 50.53
CA ARG A 160 -1.34 -22.47 49.54
C ARG A 160 -1.87 -22.45 48.12
N ALA A 161 -3.12 -22.87 47.92
CA ALA A 161 -3.76 -22.83 46.60
C ALA A 161 -4.03 -21.38 46.14
N LEU A 162 -4.45 -20.49 47.07
CA LEU A 162 -4.66 -19.07 46.79
C LEU A 162 -3.36 -18.31 46.49
N ASN A 163 -2.28 -18.62 47.22
CA ASN A 163 -0.98 -17.97 46.95
C ASN A 163 -0.45 -18.30 45.55
N MET A 164 -0.78 -19.47 44.98
CA MET A 164 -0.37 -19.84 43.65
C MET A 164 -1.14 -19.08 42.54
N LEU A 165 -2.37 -18.64 42.85
CA LEU A 165 -3.18 -17.81 41.96
C LEU A 165 -2.79 -16.31 41.96
N ILE A 166 -2.09 -15.84 42.99
CA ILE A 166 -1.77 -14.41 43.20
C ILE A 166 -0.37 -14.06 42.66
N ILE A 167 0.50 -15.06 42.41
CA ILE A 167 1.91 -14.86 41.99
C ILE A 167 2.02 -14.65 40.45
N ASP A 168 0.92 -14.73 39.70
CA ASP A 168 0.82 -14.40 38.29
C ASP A 168 0.15 -13.05 38.14
#